data_e8afbfd4477f95be4f4c499641a0fd42
#
_entry.id   e8afbfd4477f95be4f4c499641a0fd42
#
_cell.length_a   1.000
_cell.length_b   1.000
_cell.length_c   1.000
_cell.angle_alpha   90.00
_cell.angle_beta   90.00
_cell.angle_gamma   90.00
#
_symmetry.space_group_name_H-M   'P 1'
#
loop_
_entity.id
_entity.type
_entity.pdbx_description
1 polymer ?
#
loop_
_entity_poly.entity_id
_entity_poly.type
_entity_poly.pdbx_seq_one_letter_code
_entity_poly.pdbx_strand_id
1 'polypeptide(L)'
;MQYPKPIEDLIHTLSYLPGIGQKSAQRMTFAILDWQPEKIAELADALVAAKDKIHPCARCNSLTDEEYCSVCRSDRDETKLVVVEDTMKMFAFENMGNYKGKYYCLGGLVSPLRRIGPEKLAIEGLLQILREGVVEEVILALSPTSDGEITTYVLKDIMKDYKVRVTKLAQGIAPGSSLEYYDAYTLSRAFIERRDVEDE
;
A
#
# COMPACT_ATOMS: atom_id res chain seq x y z
N MET A 1 15.25 -11.77 -37.29
CA MET A 1 16.51 -12.07 -36.61
C MET A 1 16.14 -12.39 -35.15
N GLN A 2 16.60 -13.52 -34.68
CA GLN A 2 16.33 -13.99 -33.30
C GLN A 2 17.57 -13.69 -32.48
N TYR A 3 17.39 -13.17 -31.28
CA TYR A 3 18.54 -12.92 -30.40
C TYR A 3 19.11 -14.26 -29.90
N PRO A 4 20.39 -14.30 -29.47
CA PRO A 4 20.90 -15.42 -28.71
C PRO A 4 20.02 -15.71 -27.50
N LYS A 5 19.80 -16.99 -27.19
CA LYS A 5 18.88 -17.42 -26.13
C LYS A 5 19.07 -16.71 -24.79
N PRO A 6 20.29 -16.48 -24.26
CA PRO A 6 20.45 -15.76 -22.98
C PRO A 6 19.92 -14.33 -23.01
N ILE A 7 19.96 -13.66 -24.16
CA ILE A 7 19.39 -12.31 -24.34
C ILE A 7 17.86 -12.39 -24.31
N GLU A 8 17.27 -13.36 -25.02
CA GLU A 8 15.82 -13.56 -25.02
C GLU A 8 15.29 -13.90 -23.63
N ASP A 9 15.98 -14.79 -22.91
CA ASP A 9 15.61 -15.17 -21.55
C ASP A 9 15.64 -13.97 -20.59
N LEU A 10 16.64 -13.09 -20.70
CA LEU A 10 16.73 -11.89 -19.86
C LEU A 10 15.64 -10.86 -20.21
N ILE A 11 15.36 -10.64 -21.50
CA ILE A 11 14.25 -9.78 -21.96
C ILE A 11 12.92 -10.30 -21.40
N HIS A 12 12.68 -11.60 -21.49
CA HIS A 12 11.46 -12.23 -21.02
C HIS A 12 11.31 -12.08 -19.48
N THR A 13 12.38 -12.35 -18.73
CA THR A 13 12.38 -12.23 -17.27
C THR A 13 12.12 -10.79 -16.81
N LEU A 14 12.75 -9.80 -17.44
CA LEU A 14 12.52 -8.39 -17.12
C LEU A 14 11.09 -7.93 -17.47
N SER A 15 10.46 -8.55 -18.48
CA SER A 15 9.08 -8.24 -18.85
C SER A 15 8.03 -8.74 -17.84
N TYR A 16 8.39 -9.55 -16.83
CA TYR A 16 7.50 -9.91 -15.73
C TYR A 16 7.26 -8.75 -14.76
N LEU A 17 8.14 -7.74 -14.78
CA LEU A 17 8.00 -6.59 -13.89
C LEU A 17 6.82 -5.72 -14.33
N PRO A 18 5.93 -5.31 -13.40
CA PRO A 18 4.80 -4.45 -13.72
C PRO A 18 5.25 -3.15 -14.40
N GLY A 19 4.61 -2.77 -15.51
CA GLY A 19 4.95 -1.58 -16.26
C GLY A 19 6.14 -1.74 -17.20
N ILE A 20 6.82 -2.88 -17.22
CA ILE A 20 7.91 -3.17 -18.15
C ILE A 20 7.39 -3.96 -19.36
N GLY A 21 7.16 -3.25 -20.45
CA GLY A 21 6.81 -3.89 -21.72
C GLY A 21 8.04 -4.41 -22.46
N GLN A 22 7.80 -5.21 -23.51
CA GLN A 22 8.83 -5.86 -24.33
C GLN A 22 9.96 -4.91 -24.77
N LYS A 23 9.62 -3.69 -25.25
CA LYS A 23 10.61 -2.70 -25.69
C LYS A 23 11.47 -2.17 -24.56
N SER A 24 10.88 -1.94 -23.38
CA SER A 24 11.62 -1.49 -22.20
C SER A 24 12.53 -2.59 -21.67
N ALA A 25 12.04 -3.83 -21.59
CA ALA A 25 12.83 -5.01 -21.21
C ALA A 25 14.04 -5.20 -22.13
N GLN A 26 13.84 -5.07 -23.45
CA GLN A 26 14.93 -5.14 -24.44
C GLN A 26 15.98 -4.05 -24.19
N ARG A 27 15.57 -2.80 -23.99
CA ARG A 27 16.51 -1.70 -23.71
C ARG A 27 17.29 -1.92 -22.41
N MET A 28 16.62 -2.39 -21.37
CA MET A 28 17.27 -2.74 -20.09
C MET A 28 18.26 -3.87 -20.25
N THR A 29 17.91 -4.93 -21.00
CA THR A 29 18.81 -6.05 -21.27
C THR A 29 20.11 -5.58 -21.91
N PHE A 30 20.07 -4.78 -22.97
CA PHE A 30 21.29 -4.29 -23.63
C PHE A 30 22.09 -3.34 -22.72
N ALA A 31 21.42 -2.50 -21.92
CA ALA A 31 22.11 -1.67 -20.94
C ALA A 31 22.84 -2.50 -19.86
N ILE A 32 22.22 -3.60 -19.38
CA ILE A 32 22.84 -4.51 -18.40
C ILE A 32 24.04 -5.25 -19.00
N LEU A 33 23.98 -5.62 -20.27
CA LEU A 33 25.10 -6.30 -20.95
C LEU A 33 26.37 -5.41 -21.07
N ASP A 34 26.21 -4.09 -21.02
CA ASP A 34 27.33 -3.13 -21.02
C ASP A 34 27.93 -2.91 -19.61
N TRP A 35 27.31 -3.51 -18.54
CA TRP A 35 27.83 -3.36 -17.18
C TRP A 35 29.02 -4.26 -16.91
N GLN A 36 29.84 -3.83 -15.95
CA GLN A 36 30.89 -4.69 -15.41
C GLN A 36 30.28 -5.88 -14.63
N PRO A 37 30.92 -7.06 -14.65
CA PRO A 37 30.40 -8.25 -13.97
C PRO A 37 30.06 -8.04 -12.50
N GLU A 38 30.84 -7.21 -11.80
CA GLU A 38 30.67 -6.88 -10.39
C GLU A 38 29.32 -6.20 -10.13
N LYS A 39 28.92 -5.28 -11.01
CA LYS A 39 27.64 -4.57 -10.91
C LYS A 39 26.44 -5.49 -11.18
N ILE A 40 26.62 -6.47 -12.05
CA ILE A 40 25.60 -7.49 -12.31
C ILE A 40 25.43 -8.40 -11.08
N ALA A 41 26.54 -8.82 -10.46
CA ALA A 41 26.52 -9.62 -9.24
C ALA A 41 25.85 -8.84 -8.08
N GLU A 42 26.17 -7.58 -7.90
CA GLU A 42 25.54 -6.71 -6.89
C GLU A 42 24.02 -6.65 -7.07
N LEU A 43 23.51 -6.47 -8.31
CA LEU A 43 22.09 -6.46 -8.57
C LEU A 43 21.44 -7.82 -8.25
N ALA A 44 22.08 -8.91 -8.67
CA ALA A 44 21.56 -10.26 -8.42
C ALA A 44 21.52 -10.57 -6.91
N ASP A 45 22.58 -10.23 -6.18
CA ASP A 45 22.66 -10.43 -4.73
C ASP A 45 21.62 -9.57 -3.99
N ALA A 46 21.41 -8.33 -4.42
CA ALA A 46 20.39 -7.46 -3.82
C ALA A 46 18.97 -8.01 -4.01
N LEU A 47 18.66 -8.56 -5.19
CA LEU A 47 17.35 -9.19 -5.45
C LEU A 47 17.13 -10.41 -4.55
N VAL A 48 18.12 -11.28 -4.45
CA VAL A 48 18.06 -12.48 -3.61
C VAL A 48 17.94 -12.08 -2.14
N ALA A 49 18.81 -11.20 -1.65
CA ALA A 49 18.82 -10.75 -0.27
C ALA A 49 17.50 -10.08 0.15
N ALA A 50 16.91 -9.26 -0.73
CA ALA A 50 15.61 -8.65 -0.47
C ALA A 50 14.51 -9.72 -0.34
N LYS A 51 14.50 -10.74 -1.22
CA LYS A 51 13.52 -11.81 -1.16
C LYS A 51 13.67 -12.69 0.07
N ASP A 52 14.90 -12.97 0.49
CA ASP A 52 15.18 -13.88 1.60
C ASP A 52 15.00 -13.21 2.98
N LYS A 53 15.32 -11.92 3.09
CA LYS A 53 15.34 -11.21 4.38
C LYS A 53 14.04 -10.46 4.70
N ILE A 54 13.33 -9.99 3.66
CA ILE A 54 12.13 -9.18 3.89
C ILE A 54 10.90 -10.08 4.09
N HIS A 55 10.22 -9.85 5.21
CA HIS A 55 9.01 -10.57 5.60
C HIS A 55 8.01 -9.62 6.27
N PRO A 56 6.74 -10.04 6.46
CA PRO A 56 5.77 -9.24 7.20
C PRO A 56 6.14 -9.05 8.67
N CYS A 57 6.02 -7.84 9.18
CA CYS A 57 6.15 -7.53 10.60
C CYS A 57 5.10 -8.30 11.42
N ALA A 58 5.51 -8.95 12.49
CA ALA A 58 4.64 -9.79 13.32
C ALA A 58 3.44 -9.03 13.92
N ARG A 59 3.51 -7.69 14.08
CA ARG A 59 2.41 -6.89 14.63
C ARG A 59 1.55 -6.22 13.54
N CYS A 60 2.16 -5.48 12.61
CA CYS A 60 1.42 -4.61 11.70
C CYS A 60 1.38 -5.08 10.24
N ASN A 61 1.97 -6.24 9.96
CA ASN A 61 2.01 -6.82 8.61
C ASN A 61 2.70 -5.96 7.54
N SER A 62 3.43 -4.89 7.93
CA SER A 62 4.30 -4.17 6.99
C SER A 62 5.57 -4.97 6.70
N LEU A 63 6.21 -4.73 5.56
CA LEU A 63 7.45 -5.41 5.21
C LEU A 63 8.62 -4.91 6.07
N THR A 64 9.42 -5.83 6.60
CA THR A 64 10.58 -5.57 7.45
C THR A 64 11.58 -6.71 7.33
N ASP A 65 12.81 -6.47 7.74
CA ASP A 65 13.88 -7.47 7.92
C ASP A 65 14.08 -7.90 9.38
N GLU A 66 13.23 -7.41 10.29
CA GLU A 66 13.23 -7.74 11.71
C GLU A 66 11.83 -8.24 12.15
N GLU A 67 11.73 -8.91 13.29
CA GLU A 67 10.45 -9.41 13.82
C GLU A 67 9.39 -8.32 13.89
N TYR A 68 9.77 -7.13 14.37
CA TYR A 68 8.90 -5.93 14.43
C TYR A 68 9.55 -4.79 13.66
N CYS A 69 8.78 -4.13 12.80
CA CYS A 69 9.28 -2.97 12.04
C CYS A 69 9.62 -1.78 12.97
N SER A 70 10.38 -0.84 12.46
CA SER A 70 10.80 0.36 13.20
C SER A 70 9.64 1.15 13.78
N VAL A 71 8.51 1.25 13.07
CA VAL A 71 7.31 1.93 13.55
C VAL A 71 6.66 1.20 14.73
N CYS A 72 6.59 -0.13 14.70
CA CYS A 72 6.05 -0.91 15.82
C CYS A 72 6.92 -0.82 17.08
N ARG A 73 8.25 -0.71 16.91
CA ARG A 73 9.22 -0.58 18.02
C ARG A 73 9.33 0.83 18.59
N SER A 74 8.91 1.85 17.84
CA SER A 74 8.98 3.24 18.28
C SER A 74 7.86 3.59 19.28
N ASP A 75 8.14 4.57 20.14
CA ASP A 75 7.15 5.14 21.05
C ASP A 75 6.21 6.07 20.27
N ARG A 76 4.95 5.61 20.09
CA ARG A 76 3.90 6.30 19.32
C ARG A 76 2.55 6.10 19.98
N ASP A 77 1.62 6.95 19.63
CA ASP A 77 0.23 6.89 20.07
C ASP A 77 -0.42 5.57 19.57
N GLU A 78 -0.67 4.65 20.51
CA GLU A 78 -1.30 3.36 20.22
C GLU A 78 -2.82 3.43 20.15
N THR A 79 -3.42 4.58 20.53
CA THR A 79 -4.87 4.77 20.46
C THR A 79 -5.36 5.02 19.04
N LYS A 80 -4.45 5.37 18.10
CA LYS A 80 -4.77 5.64 16.69
C LYS A 80 -4.08 4.65 15.77
N LEU A 81 -4.87 4.00 14.93
CA LEU A 81 -4.41 2.99 13.99
C LEU A 81 -4.82 3.36 12.56
N VAL A 82 -3.84 3.69 11.71
CA VAL A 82 -4.08 3.85 10.28
C VAL A 82 -3.99 2.49 9.59
N VAL A 83 -5.04 2.10 8.89
CA VAL A 83 -5.10 0.88 8.10
C VAL A 83 -4.87 1.23 6.64
N VAL A 84 -3.85 0.63 6.04
CA VAL A 84 -3.43 0.82 4.64
C VAL A 84 -3.46 -0.50 3.86
N GLU A 85 -3.41 -0.41 2.54
CA GLU A 85 -3.40 -1.58 1.66
C GLU A 85 -2.09 -2.37 1.78
N ASP A 86 -0.96 -1.67 1.79
CA ASP A 86 0.38 -2.24 1.74
C ASP A 86 1.43 -1.32 2.39
N THR A 87 2.66 -1.80 2.45
CA THR A 87 3.80 -1.07 3.03
C THR A 87 4.16 0.20 2.26
N MET A 88 3.96 0.26 0.94
CA MET A 88 4.23 1.47 0.16
C MET A 88 3.31 2.62 0.59
N LYS A 89 2.02 2.32 0.84
CA LYS A 89 1.05 3.29 1.35
C LYS A 89 1.42 3.76 2.76
N MET A 90 1.88 2.84 3.62
CA MET A 90 2.39 3.20 4.94
C MET A 90 3.55 4.20 4.85
N PHE A 91 4.53 3.98 3.98
CA PHE A 91 5.63 4.92 3.78
C PHE A 91 5.18 6.27 3.21
N ALA A 92 4.14 6.31 2.38
CA ALA A 92 3.58 7.57 1.93
C ALA A 92 3.04 8.41 3.10
N PHE A 93 2.39 7.77 4.10
CA PHE A 93 1.97 8.42 5.34
C PHE A 93 3.15 8.84 6.22
N GLU A 94 4.18 8.01 6.34
CA GLU A 94 5.38 8.37 7.10
C GLU A 94 6.09 9.60 6.53
N ASN A 95 6.16 9.71 5.21
CA ASN A 95 6.76 10.86 4.52
C ASN A 95 5.98 12.18 4.76
N MET A 96 4.71 12.11 5.15
CA MET A 96 3.92 13.26 5.56
C MET A 96 4.44 13.90 6.87
N GLY A 97 5.07 13.11 7.75
CA GLY A 97 5.82 13.54 8.93
C GLY A 97 4.98 13.99 10.14
N ASN A 98 3.68 14.17 10.00
CA ASN A 98 2.80 14.69 11.05
C ASN A 98 1.94 13.61 11.75
N TYR A 99 1.91 12.38 11.27
CA TYR A 99 1.22 11.28 11.93
C TYR A 99 2.11 10.58 12.96
N LYS A 100 1.61 10.42 14.16
CA LYS A 100 2.36 9.83 15.31
C LYS A 100 1.72 8.54 15.84
N GLY A 101 0.70 8.02 15.20
CA GLY A 101 0.06 6.76 15.56
C GLY A 101 0.72 5.53 14.93
N LYS A 102 0.06 4.39 15.10
CA LYS A 102 0.49 3.09 14.56
C LYS A 102 -0.20 2.79 13.22
N TYR A 103 0.31 1.81 12.50
CA TYR A 103 -0.22 1.37 11.20
C TYR A 103 -0.57 -0.10 11.21
N TYR A 104 -1.43 -0.48 10.26
CA TYR A 104 -1.67 -1.87 9.90
C TYR A 104 -1.77 -2.01 8.37
N CYS A 105 -1.05 -2.97 7.80
CA CYS A 105 -1.06 -3.28 6.37
C CYS A 105 -1.93 -4.50 6.10
N LEU A 106 -3.00 -4.34 5.29
CA LEU A 106 -3.93 -5.42 4.95
C LEU A 106 -3.32 -6.49 4.04
N GLY A 107 -2.27 -6.13 3.27
CA GLY A 107 -1.69 -6.99 2.23
C GLY A 107 -2.44 -6.92 0.90
N GLY A 108 -3.40 -6.01 0.74
CA GLY A 108 -4.17 -5.79 -0.47
C GLY A 108 -5.57 -5.24 -0.22
N LEU A 109 -6.43 -5.38 -1.22
CA LEU A 109 -7.85 -4.97 -1.18
C LEU A 109 -8.75 -6.14 -1.56
N VAL A 110 -9.97 -6.17 -1.02
CA VAL A 110 -11.04 -7.03 -1.51
C VAL A 110 -11.37 -6.65 -2.95
N SER A 111 -11.33 -7.61 -3.85
CA SER A 111 -11.57 -7.39 -5.28
C SER A 111 -12.42 -8.53 -5.86
N PRO A 112 -13.73 -8.34 -6.00
CA PRO A 112 -14.61 -9.35 -6.60
C PRO A 112 -14.19 -9.73 -8.03
N LEU A 113 -13.75 -8.75 -8.82
CA LEU A 113 -13.28 -8.97 -10.19
C LEU A 113 -12.06 -9.90 -10.25
N ARG A 114 -11.16 -9.80 -9.27
CA ARG A 114 -9.96 -10.63 -9.15
C ARG A 114 -10.18 -11.87 -8.28
N ARG A 115 -11.38 -12.09 -7.77
CA ARG A 115 -11.74 -13.17 -6.84
C ARG A 115 -10.88 -13.15 -5.56
N ILE A 116 -10.65 -11.93 -5.03
CA ILE A 116 -9.95 -11.70 -3.78
C ILE A 116 -11.00 -11.35 -2.73
N GLY A 117 -11.29 -12.29 -1.85
CA GLY A 117 -12.17 -12.08 -0.71
C GLY A 117 -11.42 -11.61 0.54
N PRO A 118 -12.17 -11.27 1.62
CA PRO A 118 -11.58 -10.82 2.89
C PRO A 118 -10.62 -11.85 3.51
N GLU A 119 -10.86 -13.14 3.27
CA GLU A 119 -10.05 -14.26 3.78
C GLU A 119 -8.62 -14.30 3.22
N LYS A 120 -8.36 -13.56 2.13
CA LYS A 120 -7.02 -13.43 1.54
C LYS A 120 -6.23 -12.25 2.07
N LEU A 121 -6.85 -11.43 2.92
CA LEU A 121 -6.23 -10.27 3.54
C LEU A 121 -5.84 -10.57 4.98
N ALA A 122 -4.88 -9.84 5.51
CA ALA A 122 -4.40 -10.01 6.89
C ALA A 122 -5.38 -9.41 7.93
N ILE A 123 -6.69 -9.65 7.79
CA ILE A 123 -7.72 -9.04 8.65
C ILE A 123 -7.64 -9.59 10.07
N GLU A 124 -7.32 -10.87 10.28
CA GLU A 124 -7.27 -11.47 11.62
C GLU A 124 -6.23 -10.78 12.52
N GLY A 125 -5.08 -10.41 11.98
CA GLY A 125 -4.07 -9.65 12.74
C GLY A 125 -4.57 -8.25 13.15
N LEU A 126 -5.34 -7.58 12.29
CA LEU A 126 -6.00 -6.32 12.65
C LEU A 126 -6.98 -6.54 13.82
N LEU A 127 -7.82 -7.55 13.74
CA LEU A 127 -8.78 -7.86 14.80
C LEU A 127 -8.10 -8.24 16.12
N GLN A 128 -6.95 -8.90 16.06
CA GLN A 128 -6.15 -9.20 17.25
C GLN A 128 -5.68 -7.92 17.96
N ILE A 129 -5.20 -6.92 17.21
CA ILE A 129 -4.84 -5.61 17.76
C ILE A 129 -6.07 -4.92 18.40
N LEU A 130 -7.23 -4.98 17.76
CA LEU A 130 -8.45 -4.38 18.31
C LEU A 130 -8.95 -5.08 19.59
N ARG A 131 -8.73 -6.39 19.73
CA ARG A 131 -9.07 -7.15 20.95
C ARG A 131 -8.23 -6.73 22.16
N GLU A 132 -7.06 -6.13 21.97
CA GLU A 132 -6.23 -5.58 23.03
C GLU A 132 -6.91 -4.38 23.74
N GLY A 133 -7.86 -3.72 23.06
CA GLY A 133 -8.70 -2.67 23.64
C GLY A 133 -8.00 -1.32 23.85
N VAL A 134 -6.81 -1.12 23.25
CA VAL A 134 -6.04 0.13 23.35
C VAL A 134 -6.44 1.10 22.22
N VAL A 135 -6.77 0.58 21.02
CA VAL A 135 -7.13 1.39 19.86
C VAL A 135 -8.50 2.03 20.06
N GLU A 136 -8.57 3.35 19.99
CA GLU A 136 -9.80 4.15 20.07
C GLU A 136 -10.29 4.57 18.67
N GLU A 137 -9.38 4.79 17.74
CA GLU A 137 -9.70 5.18 16.36
C GLU A 137 -8.96 4.34 15.35
N VAL A 138 -9.71 3.76 14.40
CA VAL A 138 -9.20 3.15 13.17
C VAL A 138 -9.46 4.09 12.01
N ILE A 139 -8.39 4.51 11.33
CA ILE A 139 -8.43 5.40 10.18
C ILE A 139 -8.19 4.57 8.92
N LEU A 140 -9.23 4.35 8.11
CA LEU A 140 -9.12 3.62 6.85
C LEU A 140 -8.52 4.52 5.76
N ALA A 141 -7.25 4.30 5.46
CA ALA A 141 -6.47 5.04 4.47
C ALA A 141 -6.27 4.18 3.22
N LEU A 142 -7.37 3.78 2.60
CA LEU A 142 -7.41 2.95 1.40
C LEU A 142 -7.56 3.82 0.16
N SER A 143 -7.04 3.34 -0.99
CA SER A 143 -7.17 4.04 -2.27
C SER A 143 -8.66 4.25 -2.62
N PRO A 144 -9.04 5.41 -3.15
CA PRO A 144 -10.43 5.74 -3.51
C PRO A 144 -10.83 5.06 -4.84
N THR A 145 -10.66 3.75 -4.90
CA THR A 145 -11.06 2.88 -6.00
C THR A 145 -12.28 2.05 -5.60
N SER A 146 -12.97 1.42 -6.57
CA SER A 146 -14.08 0.51 -6.27
C SER A 146 -13.67 -0.59 -5.29
N ASP A 147 -12.49 -1.19 -5.45
CA ASP A 147 -11.97 -2.21 -4.54
C ASP A 147 -11.70 -1.64 -3.14
N GLY A 148 -11.17 -0.40 -3.05
CA GLY A 148 -10.95 0.28 -1.78
C GLY A 148 -12.24 0.63 -1.05
N GLU A 149 -13.29 1.06 -1.77
CA GLU A 149 -14.61 1.30 -1.18
C GLU A 149 -15.26 0.01 -0.68
N ILE A 150 -15.22 -1.06 -1.48
CA ILE A 150 -15.70 -2.39 -1.05
C ILE A 150 -14.97 -2.83 0.22
N THR A 151 -13.64 -2.70 0.24
CA THR A 151 -12.82 -3.06 1.40
C THR A 151 -13.20 -2.23 2.63
N THR A 152 -13.44 -0.93 2.45
CA THR A 152 -13.90 -0.04 3.53
C THR A 152 -15.22 -0.52 4.15
N TYR A 153 -16.22 -0.90 3.33
CA TYR A 153 -17.49 -1.42 3.84
C TYR A 153 -17.33 -2.77 4.54
N VAL A 154 -16.52 -3.66 3.98
CA VAL A 154 -16.23 -4.98 4.58
C VAL A 154 -15.56 -4.79 5.95
N LEU A 155 -14.54 -3.95 6.06
CA LEU A 155 -13.86 -3.68 7.32
C LEU A 155 -14.79 -3.02 8.34
N LYS A 156 -15.60 -2.06 7.92
CA LYS A 156 -16.59 -1.42 8.79
C LYS A 156 -17.57 -2.44 9.38
N ASP A 157 -18.08 -3.39 8.57
CA ASP A 157 -18.99 -4.43 9.05
C ASP A 157 -18.29 -5.40 10.02
N ILE A 158 -17.08 -5.82 9.71
CA ILE A 158 -16.26 -6.71 10.56
C ILE A 158 -15.95 -6.04 11.92
N MET A 159 -15.70 -4.73 11.92
CA MET A 159 -15.32 -3.99 13.13
C MET A 159 -16.51 -3.47 13.95
N LYS A 160 -17.76 -3.67 13.53
CA LYS A 160 -18.96 -3.11 14.20
C LYS A 160 -19.12 -3.51 15.66
N ASP A 161 -18.60 -4.68 16.03
CA ASP A 161 -18.70 -5.22 17.39
C ASP A 161 -17.55 -4.76 18.29
N TYR A 162 -16.58 -4.01 17.75
CA TYR A 162 -15.46 -3.43 18.50
C TYR A 162 -15.77 -2.00 18.92
N LYS A 163 -15.35 -1.63 20.12
CA LYS A 163 -15.54 -0.26 20.66
C LYS A 163 -14.50 0.71 20.11
N VAL A 164 -14.49 0.90 18.78
CA VAL A 164 -13.56 1.78 18.08
C VAL A 164 -14.31 2.73 17.17
N ARG A 165 -13.82 3.95 17.04
CA ARG A 165 -14.30 4.89 16.03
C ARG A 165 -13.64 4.54 14.70
N VAL A 166 -14.42 4.25 13.67
CA VAL A 166 -13.90 3.99 12.31
C VAL A 166 -14.10 5.23 11.46
N THR A 167 -13.00 5.78 10.96
CA THR A 167 -12.96 6.93 10.07
C THR A 167 -12.31 6.57 8.74
N LYS A 168 -12.47 7.39 7.71
CA LYS A 168 -11.76 7.25 6.43
C LYS A 168 -11.17 8.60 6.02
N LEU A 169 -10.22 8.58 5.11
CA LEU A 169 -9.68 9.81 4.53
C LEU A 169 -10.77 10.60 3.80
N ALA A 170 -10.72 11.92 3.92
CA ALA A 170 -11.57 12.81 3.15
C ALA A 170 -11.30 12.63 1.64
N GLN A 171 -12.37 12.65 0.86
CA GLN A 171 -12.31 12.59 -0.59
C GLN A 171 -12.82 13.92 -1.15
N GLY A 172 -12.19 14.39 -2.22
CA GLY A 172 -12.66 15.65 -2.83
C GLY A 172 -11.67 16.31 -3.77
N ILE A 173 -11.83 17.61 -3.91
CA ILE A 173 -11.06 18.45 -4.82
C ILE A 173 -9.70 18.77 -4.22
N ALA A 174 -8.64 18.52 -4.99
CA ALA A 174 -7.28 18.86 -4.56
C ALA A 174 -7.06 20.39 -4.58
N PRO A 175 -6.39 20.95 -3.57
CA PRO A 175 -6.04 22.37 -3.56
C PRO A 175 -5.22 22.76 -4.79
N GLY A 176 -5.53 23.96 -5.36
CA GLY A 176 -4.79 24.51 -6.49
C GLY A 176 -5.24 24.01 -7.87
N SER A 177 -6.27 23.19 -7.95
CA SER A 177 -6.84 22.76 -9.23
C SER A 177 -8.18 23.44 -9.52
N SER A 178 -8.50 23.62 -10.80
CA SER A 178 -9.76 24.23 -11.25
C SER A 178 -10.88 23.18 -11.32
N LEU A 179 -12.12 23.59 -10.97
CA LEU A 179 -13.29 22.72 -10.89
C LEU A 179 -13.63 22.03 -12.22
N GLU A 180 -13.34 22.69 -13.33
CA GLU A 180 -13.62 22.16 -14.68
C GLU A 180 -12.79 20.93 -15.08
N TYR A 181 -11.71 20.64 -14.36
CA TYR A 181 -10.86 19.46 -14.63
C TYR A 181 -11.31 18.18 -13.93
N TYR A 182 -12.33 18.29 -13.05
CA TYR A 182 -12.82 17.12 -12.33
C TYR A 182 -14.02 16.48 -13.04
N ASP A 183 -14.06 15.17 -13.01
CA ASP A 183 -15.22 14.42 -13.45
C ASP A 183 -16.43 14.59 -12.51
N ALA A 184 -17.62 14.29 -13.01
CA ALA A 184 -18.87 14.47 -12.28
C ALA A 184 -18.94 13.64 -10.98
N TYR A 185 -18.27 12.49 -10.93
CA TYR A 185 -18.24 11.65 -9.74
C TYR A 185 -17.43 12.32 -8.62
N THR A 186 -16.22 12.80 -8.93
CA THR A 186 -15.35 13.51 -7.98
C THR A 186 -16.02 14.78 -7.45
N LEU A 187 -16.67 15.56 -8.31
CA LEU A 187 -17.42 16.76 -7.90
C LEU A 187 -18.61 16.41 -7.00
N SER A 188 -19.35 15.35 -7.34
CA SER A 188 -20.47 14.88 -6.53
C SER A 188 -20.05 14.44 -5.14
N ARG A 189 -18.94 13.69 -5.04
CA ARG A 189 -18.37 13.26 -3.75
C ARG A 189 -17.94 14.44 -2.90
N ALA A 190 -17.21 15.40 -3.47
CA ALA A 190 -16.78 16.61 -2.78
C ALA A 190 -17.98 17.44 -2.29
N PHE A 191 -19.06 17.51 -3.07
CA PHE A 191 -20.28 18.22 -2.69
C PHE A 191 -21.01 17.53 -1.54
N ILE A 192 -21.10 16.19 -1.54
CA ILE A 192 -21.72 15.41 -0.47
C ILE A 192 -20.92 15.53 0.83
N GLU A 193 -19.59 15.45 0.75
CA GLU A 193 -18.66 15.48 1.90
C GLU A 193 -18.22 16.91 2.25
N ARG A 194 -18.91 17.95 1.74
CA ARG A 194 -18.59 19.35 2.04
C ARG A 194 -18.64 19.65 3.53
N ARG A 195 -17.79 20.56 3.95
CA ARG A 195 -17.70 21.02 5.36
C ARG A 195 -18.12 22.47 5.45
N ASP A 196 -18.51 22.89 6.64
CA ASP A 196 -18.73 24.29 6.93
C ASP A 196 -17.40 25.05 6.82
N VAL A 197 -17.48 26.30 6.37
CA VAL A 197 -16.34 27.23 6.38
C VAL A 197 -16.19 27.70 7.81
N GLU A 198 -15.18 27.17 8.49
CA GLU A 198 -14.81 27.67 9.81
C GLU A 198 -13.91 28.89 9.61
N ASP A 199 -14.19 29.97 10.35
CA ASP A 199 -13.30 31.14 10.41
C ASP A 199 -12.00 30.66 11.13
N GLU A 200 -10.84 30.80 10.43
CA GLU A 200 -9.50 30.52 10.99
C GLU A 200 -9.12 31.54 12.07
#